data_11c731f50250b5b17e3e481f2244c25d
#
_entry.id   11c731f50250b5b17e3e481f2244c25d
#
_cell.length_a   1.000
_cell.length_b   1.000
_cell.length_c   1.000
_cell.angle_alpha   90.00
_cell.angle_beta   90.00
_cell.angle_gamma   90.00
#
_symmetry.space_group_name_H-M   'P 1'
#
loop_
_entity.id
_entity.type
_entity.pdbx_description
1 polymer ?
#
loop_
_entity_poly.entity_id
_entity_poly.type
_entity_poly.pdbx_seq_one_letter_code
_entity_poly.pdbx_strand_id
1 'polypeptide(L)'
;MRDLLKNPIWKNLELGYAIPDSIHAVSVALPTWNDVINYEEKNQECMNLLKSIYPRFGLNPIVKRLCEKVKKENYYNNKSIWPYPNESIAFKAKKYIDRNTSEQFSLIEKRDNLAFLITEKEGSIYAKSFWQHTGLGISSRAAAIELGLEDCPPKSYVNECSQRIKNRISKSTKINSNDIHLTSSGMSALHTSLEIIYKLFPAKPTLQIGFPYVDVLKLPMNIFHGAKLITEENCADIELEIKRINPSALIIELPSNPMLKCVNIKKISKIAKKLNIPLIVDDTIGSNLNINSLEHADIVFTSLTKIFSGSGDILAGSLILNPKSKWIDQFRNALNEINLPTLSDGDTVYLEKVSRDVNQRVFEQNKACLELKKRLETHSEIKNIFHPENCPNFNSLLTSDGGYGCLLSFELNGGLNKAKKFYDSLQVSKGPSLGTKFTLVCPYVLLAHYDELDWAESFGIPSHLIRVSVGLEDQDQLWKSFSEALNNF
;
A
#
# COMPACT_ATOMS: atom_id res chain seq x y z
N MET A 1 -0.53 -18.87 17.41
CA MET A 1 0.09 -17.91 16.44
C MET A 1 1.57 -17.81 16.77
N ARG A 2 2.45 -17.93 15.77
CA ARG A 2 3.91 -17.84 15.91
C ARG A 2 4.33 -16.44 16.34
N ASP A 3 5.20 -16.32 17.34
CA ASP A 3 5.78 -15.04 17.75
C ASP A 3 6.92 -14.68 16.77
N LEU A 4 6.63 -13.79 15.82
CA LEU A 4 7.58 -13.42 14.77
C LEU A 4 8.74 -12.53 15.26
N LEU A 5 8.62 -11.92 16.44
CA LEU A 5 9.71 -11.16 17.06
C LEU A 5 10.86 -12.08 17.54
N LYS A 6 10.54 -13.31 17.90
CA LYS A 6 11.51 -14.32 18.41
C LYS A 6 11.78 -15.44 17.42
N ASN A 7 10.84 -15.71 16.54
CA ASN A 7 10.90 -16.84 15.61
C ASN A 7 10.41 -16.40 14.22
N PRO A 8 11.23 -15.66 13.46
CA PRO A 8 10.87 -15.17 12.13
C PRO A 8 10.67 -16.30 11.11
N ILE A 9 9.98 -15.99 10.01
CA ILE A 9 9.73 -16.90 8.88
C ILE A 9 10.75 -16.60 7.78
N TRP A 10 11.78 -17.46 7.65
CA TRP A 10 12.89 -17.22 6.72
C TRP A 10 13.49 -18.48 6.07
N LYS A 11 13.17 -19.67 6.59
CA LYS A 11 13.75 -20.93 6.13
C LYS A 11 13.17 -21.34 4.77
N ASN A 12 13.96 -21.96 3.91
CA ASN A 12 13.54 -22.40 2.57
C ASN A 12 12.27 -23.26 2.59
N LEU A 13 12.10 -24.11 3.61
CA LEU A 13 10.92 -24.96 3.79
C LEU A 13 9.64 -24.16 4.18
N GLU A 14 9.77 -22.88 4.44
CA GLU A 14 8.66 -22.00 4.82
C GLU A 14 8.12 -21.19 3.62
N LEU A 15 8.57 -21.47 2.39
CA LEU A 15 8.04 -20.87 1.18
C LEU A 15 6.51 -20.92 1.18
N GLY A 16 5.90 -19.79 0.90
CA GLY A 16 4.45 -19.66 0.80
C GLY A 16 3.71 -19.53 2.15
N TYR A 17 4.39 -19.59 3.29
CA TYR A 17 3.74 -19.40 4.59
C TYR A 17 3.15 -18.00 4.71
N ALA A 18 2.01 -17.89 5.39
CA ALA A 18 1.38 -16.60 5.68
C ALA A 18 2.22 -15.79 6.69
N ILE A 19 2.41 -14.51 6.44
CA ILE A 19 3.09 -13.59 7.34
C ILE A 19 2.16 -12.42 7.69
N PRO A 20 1.68 -12.32 8.97
CA PRO A 20 1.84 -13.29 10.07
C PRO A 20 1.09 -14.61 9.82
N ASP A 21 1.22 -15.58 10.74
CA ASP A 21 0.46 -16.82 10.72
C ASP A 21 -1.04 -16.57 11.00
N SER A 22 -1.72 -16.08 9.98
CA SER A 22 -3.13 -15.67 9.97
C SER A 22 -3.75 -15.93 8.59
N ILE A 23 -4.99 -16.41 8.57
CA ILE A 23 -5.75 -16.59 7.31
C ILE A 23 -6.02 -15.25 6.59
N HIS A 24 -5.87 -14.14 7.31
CA HIS A 24 -6.04 -12.77 6.80
C HIS A 24 -4.72 -12.09 6.42
N ALA A 25 -3.59 -12.79 6.55
CA ALA A 25 -2.28 -12.22 6.25
C ALA A 25 -2.24 -11.55 4.87
N VAL A 26 -1.57 -10.39 4.82
CA VAL A 26 -1.37 -9.63 3.59
C VAL A 26 0.08 -9.70 3.10
N SER A 27 0.85 -10.65 3.62
CA SER A 27 2.21 -10.96 3.19
C SER A 27 2.40 -12.47 3.13
N VAL A 28 3.37 -12.90 2.36
CA VAL A 28 3.70 -14.31 2.11
C VAL A 28 5.21 -14.49 2.16
N ALA A 29 5.65 -15.61 2.71
CA ALA A 29 7.07 -15.93 2.83
C ALA A 29 7.68 -16.27 1.47
N LEU A 30 8.73 -15.55 1.12
CA LEU A 30 9.58 -15.73 -0.06
C LEU A 30 11.04 -15.82 0.43
N PRO A 31 11.48 -16.98 0.96
CA PRO A 31 12.72 -17.11 1.70
C PRO A 31 13.99 -16.85 0.89
N THR A 32 13.98 -17.14 -0.41
CA THR A 32 15.14 -16.95 -1.29
C THR A 32 14.86 -15.95 -2.40
N TRP A 33 15.91 -15.43 -2.99
CA TRP A 33 15.82 -14.56 -4.17
C TRP A 33 15.12 -15.26 -5.34
N ASN A 34 15.37 -16.55 -5.51
CA ASN A 34 14.73 -17.34 -6.55
C ASN A 34 13.22 -17.53 -6.29
N ASP A 35 12.80 -17.63 -5.02
CA ASP A 35 11.40 -17.69 -4.65
C ASP A 35 10.66 -16.38 -5.02
N VAL A 36 11.35 -15.24 -4.90
CA VAL A 36 10.81 -13.95 -5.35
C VAL A 36 10.59 -13.95 -6.87
N ILE A 37 11.55 -14.43 -7.65
CA ILE A 37 11.42 -14.58 -9.11
C ILE A 37 10.27 -15.51 -9.46
N ASN A 38 10.22 -16.70 -8.87
CA ASN A 38 9.16 -17.68 -9.10
C ASN A 38 7.75 -17.12 -8.76
N TYR A 39 7.67 -16.28 -7.73
CA TYR A 39 6.42 -15.62 -7.35
C TYR A 39 5.96 -14.60 -8.40
N GLU A 40 6.87 -13.76 -8.93
CA GLU A 40 6.57 -12.79 -9.99
C GLU A 40 6.20 -13.47 -11.30
N GLU A 41 6.94 -14.52 -11.69
CA GLU A 41 6.69 -15.32 -12.89
C GLU A 41 5.45 -16.22 -12.77
N LYS A 42 4.82 -16.25 -11.59
CA LYS A 42 3.66 -17.12 -11.30
C LYS A 42 3.96 -18.60 -11.56
N ASN A 43 5.19 -19.03 -11.23
CA ASN A 43 5.58 -20.43 -11.31
C ASN A 43 4.56 -21.31 -10.57
N GLN A 44 4.03 -22.34 -11.23
CA GLN A 44 2.91 -23.13 -10.72
C GLN A 44 3.25 -23.84 -9.39
N GLU A 45 4.46 -24.34 -9.24
CA GLU A 45 4.90 -25.02 -8.00
C GLU A 45 4.93 -24.03 -6.83
N CYS A 46 5.52 -22.85 -7.04
CA CYS A 46 5.52 -21.77 -6.05
C CYS A 46 4.09 -21.36 -5.68
N MET A 47 3.24 -21.10 -6.69
CA MET A 47 1.85 -20.66 -6.46
C MET A 47 1.01 -21.67 -5.71
N ASN A 48 1.26 -22.97 -5.87
CA ASN A 48 0.55 -24.04 -5.15
C ASN A 48 0.91 -24.12 -3.65
N LEU A 49 2.07 -23.60 -3.25
CA LEU A 49 2.52 -23.59 -1.85
C LEU A 49 1.98 -22.40 -1.06
N LEU A 50 1.41 -21.39 -1.73
CA LEU A 50 1.02 -20.14 -1.10
C LEU A 50 -0.17 -20.32 -0.15
N LYS A 51 0.05 -20.07 1.16
CA LYS A 51 -0.97 -20.01 2.20
C LYS A 51 -1.54 -18.59 2.37
N SER A 52 -0.88 -17.60 1.80
CA SER A 52 -1.31 -16.21 1.69
C SER A 52 -0.79 -15.61 0.38
N ILE A 53 -1.23 -14.39 0.06
CA ILE A 53 -0.76 -13.68 -1.11
C ILE A 53 -0.79 -12.17 -0.83
N TYR A 54 0.18 -11.43 -1.34
CA TYR A 54 0.12 -9.98 -1.26
C TYR A 54 -1.05 -9.45 -2.12
N PRO A 55 -1.91 -8.55 -1.60
CA PRO A 55 -3.20 -8.22 -2.22
C PRO A 55 -3.13 -7.71 -3.67
N ARG A 56 -2.00 -7.13 -4.09
CA ARG A 56 -1.78 -6.69 -5.46
C ARG A 56 -1.66 -7.87 -6.45
N PHE A 57 -1.18 -9.02 -6.00
CA PHE A 57 -0.88 -10.16 -6.87
C PHE A 57 -2.05 -11.13 -7.06
N GLY A 58 -2.96 -11.17 -6.11
CA GLY A 58 -4.10 -12.07 -6.21
C GLY A 58 -5.07 -12.00 -5.05
N LEU A 59 -6.20 -12.69 -5.22
CA LEU A 59 -7.21 -12.83 -4.17
C LEU A 59 -6.67 -13.68 -3.03
N ASN A 60 -6.94 -13.25 -1.79
CA ASN A 60 -6.66 -14.04 -0.59
C ASN A 60 -7.34 -15.42 -0.70
N PRO A 61 -6.75 -16.52 -0.15
CA PRO A 61 -7.34 -17.86 -0.22
C PRO A 61 -8.79 -17.94 0.27
N ILE A 62 -9.16 -17.17 1.31
CA ILE A 62 -10.56 -17.12 1.81
C ILE A 62 -11.48 -16.47 0.77
N VAL A 63 -11.04 -15.41 0.09
CA VAL A 63 -11.81 -14.78 -0.98
C VAL A 63 -11.95 -15.72 -2.16
N LYS A 64 -10.89 -16.45 -2.54
CA LYS A 64 -10.98 -17.49 -3.58
C LYS A 64 -11.98 -18.58 -3.23
N ARG A 65 -11.98 -19.05 -1.96
CA ARG A 65 -12.94 -20.03 -1.45
C ARG A 65 -14.38 -19.53 -1.58
N LEU A 66 -14.64 -18.25 -1.30
CA LEU A 66 -15.95 -17.64 -1.48
C LEU A 66 -16.35 -17.62 -2.97
N CYS A 67 -15.44 -17.21 -3.86
CA CYS A 67 -15.69 -17.23 -5.30
C CYS A 67 -16.03 -18.65 -5.82
N GLU A 68 -15.31 -19.68 -5.36
CA GLU A 68 -15.58 -21.07 -5.73
C GLU A 68 -16.93 -21.58 -5.18
N LYS A 69 -17.34 -21.13 -3.99
CA LYS A 69 -18.67 -21.43 -3.44
C LYS A 69 -19.75 -20.84 -4.35
N VAL A 70 -19.69 -19.55 -4.67
CA VAL A 70 -20.64 -18.87 -5.57
C VAL A 70 -20.68 -19.53 -6.94
N LYS A 71 -19.52 -19.89 -7.48
CA LYS A 71 -19.40 -20.59 -8.77
C LYS A 71 -20.14 -21.92 -8.79
N LYS A 72 -20.01 -22.73 -7.73
CA LYS A 72 -20.67 -24.03 -7.61
C LYS A 72 -22.19 -23.91 -7.42
N GLU A 73 -22.62 -22.99 -6.56
CA GLU A 73 -24.04 -22.78 -6.25
C GLU A 73 -24.87 -22.36 -7.49
N ASN A 74 -24.25 -21.63 -8.43
CA ASN A 74 -24.93 -21.07 -9.60
C ASN A 74 -24.49 -21.68 -10.92
N TYR A 75 -23.72 -22.77 -10.92
CA TYR A 75 -23.26 -23.46 -12.11
C TYR A 75 -22.43 -22.61 -13.08
N TYR A 76 -21.66 -21.64 -12.58
CA TYR A 76 -20.79 -20.77 -13.39
C TYR A 76 -19.45 -21.43 -13.74
N ASN A 77 -19.45 -22.67 -14.22
CA ASN A 77 -18.26 -23.52 -14.34
C ASN A 77 -17.10 -22.91 -15.15
N ASN A 78 -17.39 -22.15 -16.20
CA ASN A 78 -16.40 -21.54 -17.10
C ASN A 78 -16.28 -20.02 -16.92
N LYS A 79 -16.83 -19.46 -15.84
CA LYS A 79 -16.82 -18.01 -15.59
C LYS A 79 -15.81 -17.65 -14.51
N SER A 80 -15.37 -16.42 -14.53
CA SER A 80 -14.59 -15.78 -13.46
C SER A 80 -15.49 -14.98 -12.54
N ILE A 81 -15.23 -15.00 -11.25
CA ILE A 81 -16.03 -14.33 -10.23
C ILE A 81 -15.19 -13.33 -9.48
N TRP A 82 -15.65 -12.09 -9.41
CA TRP A 82 -14.98 -10.97 -8.78
C TRP A 82 -15.89 -10.37 -7.71
N PRO A 83 -15.58 -10.53 -6.41
CA PRO A 83 -16.41 -10.07 -5.31
C PRO A 83 -16.14 -8.61 -4.97
N TYR A 84 -17.21 -7.85 -4.76
CA TYR A 84 -17.21 -6.44 -4.38
C TYR A 84 -18.10 -6.20 -3.16
N PRO A 85 -17.85 -5.12 -2.38
CA PRO A 85 -18.62 -4.84 -1.16
C PRO A 85 -20.08 -4.44 -1.43
N ASN A 86 -20.44 -4.06 -2.64
CA ASN A 86 -21.82 -3.72 -3.02
C ASN A 86 -21.98 -3.64 -4.55
N GLU A 87 -23.23 -3.56 -5.01
CA GLU A 87 -23.59 -3.46 -6.45
C GLU A 87 -22.99 -2.22 -7.14
N SER A 88 -22.95 -1.08 -6.47
CA SER A 88 -22.44 0.16 -7.07
C SER A 88 -20.97 0.01 -7.47
N ILE A 89 -20.17 -0.64 -6.65
CA ILE A 89 -18.76 -0.89 -6.96
C ILE A 89 -18.62 -1.98 -8.03
N ALA A 90 -19.39 -3.07 -7.95
CA ALA A 90 -19.44 -4.07 -9.00
C ALA A 90 -19.83 -3.46 -10.36
N PHE A 91 -20.73 -2.50 -10.36
CA PHE A 91 -21.14 -1.79 -11.57
C PHE A 91 -20.05 -0.86 -12.13
N LYS A 92 -19.21 -0.25 -11.28
CA LYS A 92 -18.02 0.49 -11.74
C LYS A 92 -17.05 -0.46 -12.46
N ALA A 93 -16.82 -1.65 -11.90
CA ALA A 93 -15.98 -2.66 -12.51
C ALA A 93 -16.56 -3.14 -13.85
N LYS A 94 -17.88 -3.40 -13.90
CA LYS A 94 -18.57 -3.75 -15.13
C LYS A 94 -18.41 -2.68 -16.21
N LYS A 95 -18.64 -1.40 -15.87
CA LYS A 95 -18.45 -0.29 -16.81
C LYS A 95 -17.01 -0.19 -17.34
N TYR A 96 -16.03 -0.54 -16.52
CA TYR A 96 -14.64 -0.57 -16.95
C TYR A 96 -14.40 -1.71 -17.96
N ILE A 97 -14.96 -2.89 -17.73
CA ILE A 97 -14.90 -4.00 -18.69
C ILE A 97 -15.58 -3.60 -20.00
N ASP A 98 -16.82 -3.11 -19.95
CA ASP A 98 -17.62 -2.74 -21.12
C ASP A 98 -16.93 -1.68 -22.04
N ARG A 99 -16.03 -0.88 -21.47
CA ARG A 99 -15.23 0.11 -22.22
C ARG A 99 -13.99 -0.49 -22.90
N ASN A 100 -13.50 -1.62 -22.42
CA ASN A 100 -12.21 -2.19 -22.81
C ASN A 100 -12.32 -3.51 -23.57
N THR A 101 -13.51 -4.11 -23.65
CA THR A 101 -13.74 -5.36 -24.38
C THR A 101 -15.12 -5.35 -25.02
N SER A 102 -15.25 -6.13 -26.11
CA SER A 102 -16.53 -6.43 -26.76
C SER A 102 -17.28 -7.60 -26.09
N GLU A 103 -16.81 -8.11 -24.96
CA GLU A 103 -17.46 -9.20 -24.22
C GLU A 103 -18.93 -8.84 -23.92
N GLN A 104 -19.86 -9.68 -24.41
CA GLN A 104 -21.28 -9.46 -24.24
C GLN A 104 -21.84 -9.98 -22.92
N PHE A 105 -21.11 -10.85 -22.23
CA PHE A 105 -21.54 -11.44 -20.98
C PHE A 105 -20.78 -10.89 -19.79
N SER A 106 -21.43 -10.00 -19.06
CA SER A 106 -21.06 -9.68 -17.69
C SER A 106 -22.32 -9.50 -16.86
N LEU A 107 -22.43 -10.24 -15.75
CA LEU A 107 -23.57 -10.25 -14.85
C LEU A 107 -23.15 -9.79 -13.47
N ILE A 108 -23.99 -9.02 -12.79
CA ILE A 108 -23.84 -8.73 -11.37
C ILE A 108 -24.86 -9.53 -10.59
N GLU A 109 -24.39 -10.41 -9.71
CA GLU A 109 -25.20 -11.14 -8.74
C GLU A 109 -25.10 -10.44 -7.39
N LYS A 110 -26.25 -9.99 -6.88
CA LYS A 110 -26.35 -9.38 -5.56
C LYS A 110 -26.63 -10.45 -4.52
N ARG A 111 -25.94 -10.36 -3.38
CA ARG A 111 -26.25 -11.03 -2.12
C ARG A 111 -26.43 -9.99 -1.04
N ASP A 112 -26.93 -10.37 0.15
CA ASP A 112 -27.33 -9.44 1.20
C ASP A 112 -26.26 -8.37 1.49
N ASN A 113 -24.99 -8.77 1.60
CA ASN A 113 -23.91 -7.87 2.01
C ASN A 113 -22.83 -7.67 0.92
N LEU A 114 -22.91 -8.37 -0.20
CA LEU A 114 -21.88 -8.37 -1.25
C LEU A 114 -22.50 -8.35 -2.64
N ALA A 115 -21.70 -8.03 -3.64
CA ALA A 115 -22.04 -8.19 -5.06
C ALA A 115 -20.92 -8.92 -5.79
N PHE A 116 -21.27 -9.81 -6.69
CA PHE A 116 -20.36 -10.60 -7.48
C PHE A 116 -20.48 -10.23 -8.96
N LEU A 117 -19.39 -9.79 -9.54
CA LEU A 117 -19.29 -9.59 -10.98
C LEU A 117 -18.82 -10.89 -11.62
N ILE A 118 -19.65 -11.46 -12.48
CA ILE A 118 -19.40 -12.70 -13.20
C ILE A 118 -19.02 -12.35 -14.64
N THR A 119 -17.89 -12.84 -15.13
CA THR A 119 -17.35 -12.53 -16.46
C THR A 119 -16.87 -13.78 -17.16
N GLU A 120 -16.74 -13.72 -18.49
CA GLU A 120 -15.99 -14.68 -19.28
C GLU A 120 -14.47 -14.45 -19.16
N LYS A 121 -13.71 -15.23 -19.90
CA LYS A 121 -12.23 -15.20 -19.83
C LYS A 121 -11.66 -13.84 -20.26
N GLU A 122 -12.22 -13.24 -21.32
CA GLU A 122 -11.76 -11.96 -21.84
C GLU A 122 -12.03 -10.82 -20.85
N GLY A 123 -13.25 -10.69 -20.36
CA GLY A 123 -13.61 -9.69 -19.37
C GLY A 123 -12.89 -9.86 -18.03
N SER A 124 -12.49 -11.10 -17.68
CA SER A 124 -11.73 -11.38 -16.47
C SER A 124 -10.36 -10.69 -16.44
N ILE A 125 -9.73 -10.44 -17.59
CA ILE A 125 -8.45 -9.71 -17.69
C ILE A 125 -8.64 -8.27 -17.18
N TYR A 126 -9.70 -7.62 -17.66
CA TYR A 126 -10.03 -6.25 -17.25
C TYR A 126 -10.60 -6.19 -15.84
N ALA A 127 -11.42 -7.17 -15.43
CA ALA A 127 -11.89 -7.29 -14.06
C ALA A 127 -10.73 -7.40 -13.06
N LYS A 128 -9.70 -8.19 -13.39
CA LYS A 128 -8.47 -8.30 -12.62
C LYS A 128 -7.73 -6.98 -12.55
N SER A 129 -7.56 -6.28 -13.67
CA SER A 129 -6.90 -4.96 -13.72
C SER A 129 -7.64 -3.95 -12.84
N PHE A 130 -8.97 -3.87 -12.95
CA PHE A 130 -9.79 -3.01 -12.12
C PHE A 130 -9.61 -3.34 -10.63
N TRP A 131 -9.80 -4.60 -10.25
CA TRP A 131 -9.64 -5.06 -8.87
C TRP A 131 -8.25 -4.75 -8.31
N GLN A 132 -7.20 -5.05 -9.07
CA GLN A 132 -5.80 -4.91 -8.66
C GLN A 132 -5.43 -3.45 -8.37
N HIS A 133 -5.77 -2.53 -9.27
CA HIS A 133 -5.34 -1.14 -9.17
C HIS A 133 -6.25 -0.30 -8.28
N THR A 134 -7.56 -0.57 -8.24
CA THR A 134 -8.50 0.24 -7.47
C THR A 134 -8.53 -0.07 -5.98
N GLY A 135 -8.18 -1.30 -5.58
CA GLY A 135 -8.32 -1.76 -4.19
C GLY A 135 -9.78 -1.80 -3.69
N LEU A 136 -10.75 -1.88 -4.61
CA LEU A 136 -12.20 -1.85 -4.31
C LEU A 136 -12.81 -3.23 -4.05
N GLY A 137 -12.02 -4.31 -4.14
CA GLY A 137 -12.47 -5.67 -3.82
C GLY A 137 -12.77 -5.85 -2.32
N ILE A 138 -13.40 -6.97 -1.97
CA ILE A 138 -13.66 -7.31 -0.57
C ILE A 138 -12.39 -7.76 0.15
N SER A 139 -12.38 -7.58 1.48
CA SER A 139 -11.33 -8.13 2.34
C SER A 139 -11.55 -9.62 2.64
N SER A 140 -10.50 -10.28 3.14
CA SER A 140 -10.60 -11.67 3.61
C SER A 140 -11.52 -11.83 4.81
N ARG A 141 -11.67 -10.80 5.69
CA ARG A 141 -12.63 -10.83 6.80
C ARG A 141 -14.06 -10.72 6.32
N ALA A 142 -14.35 -9.82 5.35
CA ALA A 142 -15.68 -9.78 4.74
C ALA A 142 -16.05 -11.14 4.10
N ALA A 143 -15.09 -11.78 3.41
CA ALA A 143 -15.30 -13.10 2.84
C ALA A 143 -15.47 -14.19 3.91
N ALA A 144 -14.74 -14.11 5.05
CA ALA A 144 -14.85 -15.07 6.14
C ALA A 144 -16.24 -14.99 6.82
N ILE A 145 -16.76 -13.80 7.03
CA ILE A 145 -18.12 -13.57 7.54
C ILE A 145 -19.16 -14.16 6.59
N GLU A 146 -19.06 -13.90 5.29
CA GLU A 146 -19.98 -14.41 4.26
C GLU A 146 -19.93 -15.96 4.15
N LEU A 147 -18.79 -16.55 4.46
CA LEU A 147 -18.61 -18.01 4.52
C LEU A 147 -19.07 -18.62 5.84
N GLY A 148 -19.44 -17.82 6.84
CA GLY A 148 -19.77 -18.29 8.20
C GLY A 148 -18.57 -18.81 8.98
N LEU A 149 -17.36 -18.35 8.66
CA LEU A 149 -16.13 -18.68 9.39
C LEU A 149 -15.84 -17.72 10.53
N GLU A 150 -16.42 -16.54 10.49
CA GLU A 150 -16.35 -15.51 11.52
C GLU A 150 -17.73 -14.89 11.72
N ASP A 151 -18.00 -14.43 12.95
CA ASP A 151 -19.26 -13.77 13.29
C ASP A 151 -19.28 -12.33 12.76
N CYS A 152 -20.45 -11.88 12.30
CA CYS A 152 -20.67 -10.49 11.96
C CYS A 152 -20.83 -9.66 13.25
N PRO A 153 -19.97 -8.64 13.49
CA PRO A 153 -20.09 -7.83 14.69
C PRO A 153 -21.34 -6.94 14.67
N PRO A 154 -21.94 -6.63 15.85
CA PRO A 154 -23.07 -5.73 15.92
C PRO A 154 -22.78 -4.35 15.34
N LYS A 155 -23.69 -3.79 14.55
CA LYS A 155 -23.48 -2.52 13.84
C LYS A 155 -23.22 -1.33 14.77
N SER A 156 -23.84 -1.30 15.94
CA SER A 156 -23.57 -0.28 16.98
C SER A 156 -22.10 -0.30 17.40
N TYR A 157 -21.53 -1.49 17.63
CA TYR A 157 -20.13 -1.66 18.01
C TYR A 157 -19.16 -1.31 16.87
N VAL A 158 -19.51 -1.65 15.63
CA VAL A 158 -18.74 -1.23 14.45
C VAL A 158 -18.67 0.29 14.35
N ASN A 159 -19.80 0.99 14.54
CA ASN A 159 -19.83 2.46 14.50
C ASN A 159 -18.97 3.07 15.61
N GLU A 160 -19.00 2.51 16.82
CA GLU A 160 -18.15 2.95 17.92
C GLU A 160 -16.66 2.73 17.60
N CYS A 161 -16.29 1.58 17.08
CA CYS A 161 -14.92 1.28 16.65
C CYS A 161 -14.44 2.24 15.54
N SER A 162 -15.28 2.48 14.54
CA SER A 162 -15.01 3.45 13.47
C SER A 162 -14.72 4.85 14.03
N GLN A 163 -15.56 5.32 14.96
CA GLN A 163 -15.35 6.62 15.59
C GLN A 163 -14.06 6.68 16.43
N ARG A 164 -13.72 5.60 17.15
CA ARG A 164 -12.46 5.50 17.91
C ARG A 164 -11.24 5.58 17.00
N ILE A 165 -11.27 4.91 15.84
CA ILE A 165 -10.19 5.00 14.82
C ILE A 165 -10.07 6.43 14.31
N LYS A 166 -11.18 7.04 13.88
CA LYS A 166 -11.19 8.44 13.40
C LYS A 166 -10.67 9.41 14.46
N ASN A 167 -11.07 9.25 15.73
CA ASN A 167 -10.58 10.07 16.83
C ASN A 167 -9.06 9.90 17.06
N ARG A 168 -8.51 8.70 16.83
CA ARG A 168 -7.07 8.43 16.92
C ARG A 168 -6.31 9.18 15.82
N ILE A 169 -6.81 9.16 14.60
CA ILE A 169 -6.25 9.94 13.48
C ILE A 169 -6.43 11.44 13.72
N SER A 170 -7.61 11.86 14.18
CA SER A 170 -7.91 13.27 14.51
C SER A 170 -6.95 13.86 15.54
N LYS A 171 -6.55 13.09 16.57
CA LYS A 171 -5.60 13.54 17.58
C LYS A 171 -4.22 13.85 17.01
N SER A 172 -3.70 13.03 16.10
CA SER A 172 -2.39 13.25 15.49
C SER A 172 -2.41 14.32 14.41
N THR A 173 -3.48 14.39 13.61
CA THR A 173 -3.61 15.34 12.50
C THR A 173 -4.19 16.69 12.90
N LYS A 174 -4.85 16.80 14.06
CA LYS A 174 -5.63 17.95 14.52
C LYS A 174 -6.80 18.32 13.57
N ILE A 175 -7.27 17.34 12.78
CA ILE A 175 -8.40 17.49 11.85
C ILE A 175 -9.67 16.94 12.50
N ASN A 176 -10.81 17.58 12.22
CA ASN A 176 -12.11 17.09 12.70
C ASN A 176 -12.39 15.68 12.11
N SER A 177 -12.90 14.78 12.93
CA SER A 177 -13.20 13.41 12.52
C SER A 177 -14.20 13.30 11.36
N ASN A 178 -14.98 14.35 11.10
CA ASN A 178 -15.91 14.42 9.95
C ASN A 178 -15.19 14.52 8.60
N ASP A 179 -13.97 15.05 8.58
CA ASP A 179 -13.14 15.14 7.38
C ASP A 179 -12.19 13.95 7.23
N ILE A 180 -12.34 12.93 8.10
CA ILE A 180 -11.56 11.69 8.08
C ILE A 180 -12.49 10.54 7.67
N HIS A 181 -12.19 9.91 6.55
CA HIS A 181 -12.99 8.85 5.96
C HIS A 181 -12.18 7.56 5.92
N LEU A 182 -12.73 6.47 6.51
CA LEU A 182 -12.12 5.14 6.46
C LEU A 182 -12.54 4.44 5.17
N THR A 183 -11.59 3.81 4.50
CA THR A 183 -11.78 3.12 3.23
C THR A 183 -11.28 1.68 3.30
N SER A 184 -11.73 0.82 2.39
CA SER A 184 -11.37 -0.62 2.35
C SER A 184 -9.88 -0.89 2.16
N SER A 185 -9.12 0.07 1.61
CA SER A 185 -7.67 -0.01 1.42
C SER A 185 -7.07 1.37 1.14
N GLY A 186 -5.73 1.51 1.19
CA GLY A 186 -5.06 2.73 0.75
C GLY A 186 -5.32 3.06 -0.73
N MET A 187 -5.37 2.04 -1.59
CA MET A 187 -5.68 2.23 -3.01
C MET A 187 -7.13 2.69 -3.24
N SER A 188 -8.08 2.21 -2.45
CA SER A 188 -9.46 2.71 -2.53
C SER A 188 -9.58 4.15 -2.03
N ALA A 189 -8.73 4.59 -1.09
CA ALA A 189 -8.64 5.99 -0.70
C ALA A 189 -8.13 6.87 -1.85
N LEU A 190 -7.06 6.45 -2.55
CA LEU A 190 -6.57 7.15 -3.75
C LEU A 190 -7.61 7.14 -4.87
N HIS A 191 -8.26 6.00 -5.13
CA HIS A 191 -9.34 5.91 -6.12
C HIS A 191 -10.45 6.93 -5.84
N THR A 192 -10.92 7.01 -4.60
CA THR A 192 -11.93 7.98 -4.17
C THR A 192 -11.45 9.42 -4.32
N SER A 193 -10.17 9.69 -3.98
CA SER A 193 -9.56 11.01 -4.20
C SER A 193 -9.62 11.42 -5.67
N LEU A 194 -9.31 10.48 -6.58
CA LEU A 194 -9.37 10.74 -8.01
C LEU A 194 -10.81 10.88 -8.53
N GLU A 195 -11.78 10.14 -7.99
CA GLU A 195 -13.19 10.37 -8.31
C GLU A 195 -13.65 11.79 -7.92
N ILE A 196 -13.23 12.29 -6.75
CA ILE A 196 -13.48 13.67 -6.33
C ILE A 196 -12.86 14.65 -7.34
N ILE A 197 -11.58 14.43 -7.68
CA ILE A 197 -10.87 15.29 -8.63
C ILE A 197 -11.55 15.34 -9.99
N TYR A 198 -11.89 14.19 -10.57
CA TYR A 198 -12.50 14.13 -11.90
C TYR A 198 -13.98 14.54 -11.97
N LYS A 199 -14.63 14.71 -10.82
CA LYS A 199 -15.94 15.39 -10.76
C LYS A 199 -15.81 16.93 -10.86
N LEU A 200 -14.71 17.49 -10.38
CA LEU A 200 -14.56 18.93 -10.17
C LEU A 200 -13.62 19.58 -11.19
N PHE A 201 -12.69 18.81 -11.75
CA PHE A 201 -11.65 19.31 -12.65
C PHE A 201 -11.71 18.60 -14.01
N PRO A 202 -11.18 19.24 -15.06
CA PRO A 202 -11.10 18.63 -16.39
C PRO A 202 -10.39 17.28 -16.36
N ALA A 203 -10.90 16.33 -17.14
CA ALA A 203 -10.34 14.97 -17.28
C ALA A 203 -9.00 14.98 -18.03
N LYS A 204 -7.92 15.19 -17.29
CA LYS A 204 -6.52 15.22 -17.79
C LYS A 204 -5.67 14.23 -16.99
N PRO A 205 -4.47 13.86 -17.46
CA PRO A 205 -3.56 13.04 -16.67
C PRO A 205 -3.25 13.67 -15.31
N THR A 206 -2.98 12.84 -14.32
CA THR A 206 -2.33 13.27 -13.07
C THR A 206 -0.83 13.41 -13.27
N LEU A 207 -0.16 14.18 -12.41
CA LEU A 207 1.30 14.28 -12.40
C LEU A 207 1.83 13.82 -11.05
N GLN A 208 2.57 12.72 -11.05
CA GLN A 208 3.33 12.25 -9.91
C GLN A 208 4.69 12.94 -9.88
N ILE A 209 5.07 13.47 -8.71
CA ILE A 209 6.35 14.14 -8.50
C ILE A 209 7.14 13.37 -7.43
N GLY A 210 8.29 12.83 -7.83
CA GLY A 210 9.03 11.81 -7.08
C GLY A 210 8.58 10.40 -7.43
N PHE A 211 9.43 9.40 -7.24
CA PHE A 211 9.14 8.01 -7.58
C PHE A 211 8.15 7.41 -6.57
N PRO A 212 6.90 7.09 -6.97
CA PRO A 212 5.87 6.66 -6.04
C PRO A 212 5.80 5.13 -5.94
N TYR A 213 5.01 4.63 -4.98
CA TYR A 213 4.53 3.25 -5.00
C TYR A 213 3.87 2.94 -6.36
N VAL A 214 4.20 1.79 -6.93
CA VAL A 214 3.86 1.43 -8.32
C VAL A 214 2.37 1.61 -8.67
N ASP A 215 1.45 1.24 -7.79
CA ASP A 215 0.02 1.35 -8.09
C ASP A 215 -0.51 2.79 -7.94
N VAL A 216 0.18 3.68 -7.24
CA VAL A 216 -0.14 5.11 -7.21
C VAL A 216 0.06 5.73 -8.61
N LEU A 217 1.02 5.23 -9.38
CA LEU A 217 1.19 5.60 -10.78
C LEU A 217 0.22 4.84 -11.71
N LYS A 218 0.07 3.52 -11.51
CA LYS A 218 -0.70 2.66 -12.42
C LYS A 218 -2.22 2.84 -12.29
N LEU A 219 -2.74 3.23 -11.13
CA LEU A 219 -4.18 3.49 -10.97
C LEU A 219 -4.70 4.59 -11.91
N PRO A 220 -4.16 5.82 -11.92
CA PRO A 220 -4.64 6.83 -12.87
C PRO A 220 -4.31 6.49 -14.32
N MET A 221 -3.22 5.74 -14.59
CA MET A 221 -2.88 5.30 -15.95
C MET A 221 -3.90 4.34 -16.53
N ASN A 222 -4.33 3.34 -15.75
CA ASN A 222 -5.12 2.21 -16.26
C ASN A 222 -6.62 2.44 -16.08
N ILE A 223 -7.04 3.17 -15.04
CA ILE A 223 -8.45 3.26 -14.65
C ILE A 223 -9.06 4.62 -14.96
N PHE A 224 -8.24 5.69 -14.96
CA PHE A 224 -8.70 7.06 -15.20
C PHE A 224 -8.16 7.66 -16.51
N HIS A 225 -7.59 8.83 -16.47
CA HIS A 225 -7.22 9.64 -17.64
C HIS A 225 -5.71 9.73 -17.88
N GLY A 226 -4.95 8.80 -17.34
CA GLY A 226 -3.51 8.72 -17.47
C GLY A 226 -2.74 9.37 -16.34
N ALA A 227 -1.44 9.11 -16.34
CA ALA A 227 -0.48 9.68 -15.40
C ALA A 227 0.81 10.05 -16.11
N LYS A 228 1.51 11.05 -15.57
CA LYS A 228 2.89 11.38 -15.90
C LYS A 228 3.73 11.31 -14.64
N LEU A 229 5.01 10.99 -14.79
CA LEU A 229 5.97 10.91 -13.69
C LEU A 229 7.14 11.84 -13.99
N ILE A 230 7.51 12.66 -13.01
CA ILE A 230 8.77 13.41 -13.00
C ILE A 230 9.46 13.24 -11.65
N THR A 231 10.79 13.28 -11.66
CA THR A 231 11.62 13.33 -10.45
C THR A 231 12.46 14.61 -10.45
N GLU A 232 13.00 15.00 -9.30
CA GLU A 232 13.88 16.16 -9.22
C GLU A 232 15.16 15.95 -10.04
N GLU A 233 15.60 14.71 -10.19
CA GLU A 233 16.77 14.31 -10.95
C GLU A 233 16.56 14.40 -12.48
N ASN A 234 15.33 14.17 -12.95
CA ASN A 234 15.02 14.19 -14.41
C ASN A 234 14.25 15.43 -14.87
N CYS A 235 14.07 16.41 -13.99
CA CYS A 235 13.32 17.63 -14.29
C CYS A 235 14.02 18.88 -13.73
N ALA A 236 14.64 19.66 -14.59
CA ALA A 236 15.33 20.88 -14.21
C ALA A 236 14.38 21.98 -13.70
N ASP A 237 13.16 22.07 -14.25
CA ASP A 237 12.14 23.05 -13.85
C ASP A 237 10.77 22.40 -13.67
N ILE A 238 10.46 22.03 -12.42
CA ILE A 238 9.18 21.41 -12.04
C ILE A 238 7.99 22.34 -12.35
N GLU A 239 8.09 23.65 -12.16
CA GLU A 239 6.99 24.58 -12.45
C GLU A 239 6.68 24.62 -13.95
N LEU A 240 7.70 24.63 -14.79
CA LEU A 240 7.54 24.59 -16.24
C LEU A 240 6.87 23.30 -16.70
N GLU A 241 7.30 22.16 -16.15
CA GLU A 241 6.71 20.85 -16.48
C GLU A 241 5.25 20.75 -16.00
N ILE A 242 4.92 21.23 -14.82
CA ILE A 242 3.52 21.28 -14.34
C ILE A 242 2.66 22.11 -15.30
N LYS A 243 3.15 23.27 -15.75
CA LYS A 243 2.43 24.11 -16.72
C LYS A 243 2.26 23.41 -18.06
N ARG A 244 3.31 22.74 -18.55
CA ARG A 244 3.29 22.02 -19.85
C ARG A 244 2.32 20.86 -19.84
N ILE A 245 2.31 20.06 -18.76
CA ILE A 245 1.43 18.88 -18.60
C ILE A 245 0.00 19.33 -18.29
N ASN A 246 -0.17 20.39 -17.51
CA ASN A 246 -1.45 20.92 -17.07
C ASN A 246 -2.36 19.83 -16.46
N PRO A 247 -1.92 19.14 -15.40
CA PRO A 247 -2.58 17.94 -14.87
C PRO A 247 -3.85 18.29 -14.11
N SER A 248 -4.74 17.28 -13.93
CA SER A 248 -5.93 17.40 -13.07
C SER A 248 -5.58 17.49 -11.58
N ALA A 249 -4.50 16.83 -11.16
CA ALA A 249 -3.96 16.88 -9.80
C ALA A 249 -2.47 16.56 -9.79
N LEU A 250 -1.77 17.06 -8.78
CA LEU A 250 -0.42 16.60 -8.41
C LEU A 250 -0.56 15.51 -7.35
N ILE A 251 0.29 14.47 -7.43
CA ILE A 251 0.36 13.39 -6.43
C ILE A 251 1.80 13.25 -5.98
N ILE A 252 2.00 13.18 -4.64
CA ILE A 252 3.33 13.06 -4.01
C ILE A 252 3.26 11.99 -2.93
N GLU A 253 4.24 11.09 -2.88
CA GLU A 253 4.46 10.15 -1.77
C GLU A 253 5.55 10.70 -0.83
N LEU A 254 5.31 10.65 0.47
CA LEU A 254 6.19 11.20 1.50
C LEU A 254 6.51 10.17 2.61
N PRO A 255 7.77 9.67 2.66
CA PRO A 255 8.78 9.71 1.62
C PRO A 255 8.48 8.74 0.49
N SER A 256 9.17 8.87 -0.64
CA SER A 256 9.07 7.96 -1.78
C SER A 256 9.49 6.53 -1.44
N ASN A 257 9.00 5.55 -2.19
CA ASN A 257 9.31 4.13 -2.01
C ASN A 257 9.96 3.57 -3.30
N PRO A 258 11.17 3.00 -3.25
CA PRO A 258 11.92 2.52 -2.08
C PRO A 258 13.06 3.43 -1.60
N MET A 259 13.36 4.54 -2.30
CA MET A 259 14.54 5.37 -2.03
C MET A 259 14.40 6.31 -0.83
N LEU A 260 13.20 6.44 -0.26
CA LEU A 260 12.89 7.23 0.93
C LEU A 260 13.33 8.70 0.83
N LYS A 261 13.34 9.24 -0.40
CA LYS A 261 13.58 10.65 -0.69
C LYS A 261 12.29 11.45 -0.58
N CYS A 262 12.38 12.72 -0.21
CA CYS A 262 11.25 13.64 -0.25
C CYS A 262 11.54 14.81 -1.19
N VAL A 263 10.60 15.07 -2.07
CA VAL A 263 10.57 16.30 -2.85
C VAL A 263 10.26 17.50 -1.97
N ASN A 264 10.62 18.69 -2.41
CA ASN A 264 10.31 19.93 -1.68
C ASN A 264 8.80 20.26 -1.79
N ILE A 265 7.99 19.59 -0.95
CA ILE A 265 6.53 19.77 -0.96
C ILE A 265 6.11 21.23 -0.67
N LYS A 266 6.88 21.98 0.13
CA LYS A 266 6.60 23.40 0.41
C LYS A 266 6.66 24.24 -0.87
N LYS A 267 7.67 23.98 -1.73
CA LYS A 267 7.79 24.62 -3.04
C LYS A 267 6.66 24.18 -3.97
N ILE A 268 6.41 22.87 -4.05
CA ILE A 268 5.40 22.30 -4.95
C ILE A 268 3.99 22.78 -4.56
N SER A 269 3.65 22.83 -3.28
CA SER A 269 2.33 23.31 -2.84
C SER A 269 2.09 24.79 -3.20
N LYS A 270 3.14 25.64 -3.17
CA LYS A 270 3.05 27.03 -3.63
C LYS A 270 2.78 27.12 -5.15
N ILE A 271 3.45 26.27 -5.92
CA ILE A 271 3.23 26.18 -7.39
C ILE A 271 1.80 25.67 -7.67
N ALA A 272 1.37 24.61 -6.99
CA ALA A 272 0.04 24.04 -7.11
C ALA A 272 -1.07 25.09 -6.83
N LYS A 273 -0.93 25.85 -5.73
CA LYS A 273 -1.86 26.94 -5.38
C LYS A 273 -1.89 28.02 -6.42
N LYS A 274 -0.72 28.45 -6.94
CA LYS A 274 -0.59 29.47 -8.01
C LYS A 274 -1.26 29.03 -9.31
N LEU A 275 -1.14 27.75 -9.65
CA LEU A 275 -1.68 27.18 -10.90
C LEU A 275 -3.11 26.62 -10.74
N ASN A 276 -3.72 26.74 -9.55
CA ASN A 276 -5.03 26.19 -9.26
C ASN A 276 -5.16 24.67 -9.49
N ILE A 277 -4.13 23.91 -9.13
CA ILE A 277 -4.09 22.46 -9.27
C ILE A 277 -4.14 21.85 -7.85
N PRO A 278 -5.05 20.90 -7.55
CA PRO A 278 -5.10 20.24 -6.25
C PRO A 278 -3.88 19.34 -6.03
N LEU A 279 -3.43 19.27 -4.78
CA LEU A 279 -2.31 18.45 -4.33
C LEU A 279 -2.80 17.32 -3.43
N ILE A 280 -2.57 16.08 -3.88
CA ILE A 280 -2.84 14.83 -3.15
C ILE A 280 -1.52 14.30 -2.60
N VAL A 281 -1.51 13.88 -1.35
CA VAL A 281 -0.32 13.29 -0.70
C VAL A 281 -0.62 11.89 -0.22
N ASP A 282 0.29 10.97 -0.50
CA ASP A 282 0.41 9.68 0.17
C ASP A 282 1.41 9.80 1.33
N ASP A 283 0.92 9.68 2.55
CA ASP A 283 1.77 9.70 3.75
C ASP A 283 1.90 8.32 4.43
N THR A 284 1.62 7.25 3.69
CA THR A 284 1.63 5.87 4.20
C THR A 284 2.94 5.50 4.91
N ILE A 285 4.08 5.92 4.37
CA ILE A 285 5.41 5.63 4.93
C ILE A 285 5.80 6.66 5.99
N GLY A 286 5.59 7.94 5.71
CA GLY A 286 5.89 9.02 6.65
C GLY A 286 5.03 8.95 7.91
N SER A 287 3.78 8.62 7.75
CA SER A 287 2.75 8.61 8.79
C SER A 287 2.47 10.00 9.38
N ASN A 288 1.22 10.31 9.58
CA ASN A 288 0.78 11.53 10.28
C ASN A 288 1.25 11.62 11.74
N LEU A 289 1.87 10.57 12.27
CA LEU A 289 2.52 10.59 13.59
C LEU A 289 3.93 11.19 13.52
N ASN A 290 4.61 11.05 12.40
CA ASN A 290 5.96 11.54 12.20
C ASN A 290 6.01 12.88 11.46
N ILE A 291 5.14 13.09 10.46
CA ILE A 291 5.18 14.25 9.56
C ILE A 291 3.84 14.98 9.47
N ASN A 292 3.90 16.29 9.21
CA ASN A 292 2.72 17.12 8.97
C ASN A 292 2.50 17.36 7.45
N SER A 293 2.01 16.35 6.75
CA SER A 293 1.70 16.42 5.32
C SER A 293 0.52 17.35 5.01
N LEU A 294 -0.46 17.43 5.91
CA LEU A 294 -1.69 18.22 5.74
C LEU A 294 -1.46 19.75 5.69
N GLU A 295 -0.33 20.25 6.18
CA GLU A 295 0.00 21.68 6.04
C GLU A 295 0.11 22.11 4.56
N HIS A 296 0.41 21.17 3.67
CA HIS A 296 0.73 21.44 2.28
C HIS A 296 -0.25 20.81 1.29
N ALA A 297 -0.95 19.74 1.68
CA ALA A 297 -1.84 18.97 0.82
C ALA A 297 -3.30 19.45 0.90
N ASP A 298 -4.06 19.23 -0.18
CA ASP A 298 -5.51 19.42 -0.21
C ASP A 298 -6.24 18.14 0.22
N ILE A 299 -5.70 16.99 -0.16
CA ILE A 299 -6.15 15.65 0.21
C ILE A 299 -4.96 14.83 0.67
N VAL A 300 -5.10 14.10 1.76
CA VAL A 300 -4.12 13.09 2.19
C VAL A 300 -4.78 11.72 2.21
N PHE A 301 -4.15 10.73 1.62
CA PHE A 301 -4.55 9.35 1.79
C PHE A 301 -3.44 8.51 2.41
N THR A 302 -3.83 7.48 3.14
CA THR A 302 -2.92 6.61 3.89
C THR A 302 -3.36 5.17 3.77
N SER A 303 -2.45 4.25 3.53
CA SER A 303 -2.71 2.83 3.74
C SER A 303 -2.58 2.49 5.22
N LEU A 304 -3.71 2.42 5.93
CA LEU A 304 -3.76 2.01 7.34
C LEU A 304 -3.37 0.54 7.54
N THR A 305 -3.32 -0.24 6.48
CA THR A 305 -2.77 -1.60 6.41
C THR A 305 -1.34 -1.68 6.97
N LYS A 306 -0.57 -0.61 6.82
CA LYS A 306 0.88 -0.56 7.06
C LYS A 306 1.19 -0.16 8.50
N ILE A 307 1.84 0.97 8.67
CA ILE A 307 2.31 1.49 9.96
C ILE A 307 1.17 1.65 10.97
N PHE A 308 -0.02 2.09 10.55
CA PHE A 308 -1.12 2.35 11.47
C PHE A 308 -1.65 1.07 12.14
N SER A 309 -1.83 -0.03 11.40
CA SER A 309 -2.24 -1.31 11.98
C SER A 309 -1.09 -2.05 12.67
N GLY A 310 0.07 -2.10 12.03
CA GLY A 310 1.24 -2.85 12.48
C GLY A 310 1.06 -4.37 12.52
N SER A 311 -0.09 -4.89 12.13
CA SER A 311 -0.44 -6.31 12.32
C SER A 311 -0.05 -7.20 11.13
N GLY A 312 -0.07 -6.67 9.90
CA GLY A 312 0.26 -7.41 8.69
C GLY A 312 -0.84 -8.36 8.18
N ASP A 313 -2.06 -8.24 8.73
CA ASP A 313 -3.19 -9.12 8.39
C ASP A 313 -4.54 -8.38 8.25
N ILE A 314 -4.49 -7.15 7.78
CA ILE A 314 -5.66 -6.33 7.49
C ILE A 314 -5.44 -5.49 6.23
N LEU A 315 -6.53 -5.19 5.51
CA LEU A 315 -6.59 -4.14 4.50
C LEU A 315 -7.43 -2.98 5.03
N ALA A 316 -6.86 -1.79 5.05
CA ALA A 316 -7.54 -0.58 5.47
C ALA A 316 -6.87 0.66 4.86
N GLY A 317 -7.65 1.73 4.69
CA GLY A 317 -7.16 3.02 4.25
C GLY A 317 -7.87 4.17 4.94
N SER A 318 -7.32 5.35 4.82
CA SER A 318 -7.98 6.60 5.18
C SER A 318 -7.81 7.65 4.10
N LEU A 319 -8.82 8.48 3.96
CA LEU A 319 -8.86 9.69 3.16
C LEU A 319 -9.14 10.85 4.09
N ILE A 320 -8.31 11.89 4.06
CA ILE A 320 -8.47 13.10 4.85
C ILE A 320 -8.62 14.28 3.90
N LEU A 321 -9.73 14.99 4.02
CA LEU A 321 -9.95 16.25 3.33
C LEU A 321 -9.39 17.39 4.19
N ASN A 322 -8.49 18.20 3.64
CA ASN A 322 -7.90 19.30 4.40
C ASN A 322 -8.90 20.46 4.54
N PRO A 323 -9.36 20.80 5.76
CA PRO A 323 -10.30 21.90 5.96
C PRO A 323 -9.74 23.28 5.58
N LYS A 324 -8.42 23.41 5.39
CA LYS A 324 -7.78 24.63 4.91
C LYS A 324 -7.65 24.67 3.38
N SER A 325 -8.05 23.62 2.67
CA SER A 325 -8.09 23.63 1.21
C SER A 325 -9.13 24.63 0.73
N LYS A 326 -8.81 25.39 -0.30
CA LYS A 326 -9.77 26.29 -0.92
C LYS A 326 -10.94 25.57 -1.63
N TRP A 327 -10.81 24.26 -1.84
CA TRP A 327 -11.84 23.42 -2.47
C TRP A 327 -12.61 22.55 -1.46
N ILE A 328 -12.45 22.78 -0.15
CA ILE A 328 -12.98 21.87 0.86
C ILE A 328 -14.47 21.59 0.72
N ASP A 329 -15.28 22.61 0.47
CA ASP A 329 -16.72 22.45 0.35
C ASP A 329 -17.10 21.68 -0.92
N GLN A 330 -16.40 21.93 -2.05
CA GLN A 330 -16.58 21.16 -3.27
C GLN A 330 -16.15 19.70 -3.07
N PHE A 331 -15.05 19.43 -2.34
CA PHE A 331 -14.61 18.08 -2.04
C PHE A 331 -15.61 17.32 -1.17
N ARG A 332 -16.14 17.96 -0.13
CA ARG A 332 -17.21 17.37 0.71
C ARG A 332 -18.45 17.04 -0.09
N ASN A 333 -18.91 17.98 -0.93
CA ASN A 333 -20.07 17.77 -1.79
C ASN A 333 -19.84 16.64 -2.79
N ALA A 334 -18.68 16.63 -3.47
CA ALA A 334 -18.33 15.57 -4.42
C ALA A 334 -18.26 14.19 -3.72
N LEU A 335 -17.70 14.13 -2.50
CA LEU A 335 -17.61 12.90 -1.73
C LEU A 335 -18.99 12.37 -1.31
N ASN A 336 -19.95 13.24 -0.95
CA ASN A 336 -21.32 12.84 -0.61
C ASN A 336 -22.06 12.19 -1.78
N GLU A 337 -21.67 12.49 -3.01
CA GLU A 337 -22.23 11.87 -4.22
C GLU A 337 -21.51 10.58 -4.63
N ILE A 338 -20.37 10.28 -4.01
CA ILE A 338 -19.58 9.06 -4.25
C ILE A 338 -20.02 8.00 -3.25
N ASN A 339 -20.28 6.79 -3.76
CA ASN A 339 -20.45 5.65 -2.87
C ASN A 339 -19.09 5.21 -2.33
N LEU A 340 -18.74 5.73 -1.15
CA LEU A 340 -17.44 5.49 -0.52
C LEU A 340 -17.23 4.00 -0.24
N PRO A 341 -16.13 3.39 -0.68
CA PRO A 341 -15.79 2.00 -0.36
C PRO A 341 -15.32 1.89 1.10
N THR A 342 -16.28 1.80 2.03
CA THR A 342 -16.00 1.76 3.48
C THR A 342 -15.30 0.49 3.90
N LEU A 343 -14.64 0.55 5.05
CA LEU A 343 -14.07 -0.61 5.71
C LEU A 343 -15.16 -1.63 6.05
N SER A 344 -14.90 -2.92 5.91
CA SER A 344 -15.85 -3.96 6.33
C SER A 344 -16.06 -3.94 7.85
N ASP A 345 -17.18 -4.48 8.31
CA ASP A 345 -17.52 -4.50 9.74
C ASP A 345 -16.45 -5.25 10.55
N GLY A 346 -16.01 -6.42 10.07
CA GLY A 346 -14.94 -7.20 10.73
C GLY A 346 -13.59 -6.48 10.73
N ASP A 347 -13.21 -5.85 9.62
CA ASP A 347 -11.97 -5.09 9.54
C ASP A 347 -11.99 -3.84 10.42
N THR A 348 -13.14 -3.18 10.55
CA THR A 348 -13.31 -2.00 11.41
C THR A 348 -13.03 -2.36 12.88
N VAL A 349 -13.64 -3.43 13.37
CA VAL A 349 -13.44 -3.90 14.75
C VAL A 349 -11.98 -4.34 14.96
N TYR A 350 -11.42 -5.05 13.99
CA TYR A 350 -10.04 -5.53 14.08
C TYR A 350 -9.04 -4.37 14.04
N LEU A 351 -9.20 -3.40 13.13
CA LEU A 351 -8.32 -2.23 13.03
C LEU A 351 -8.33 -1.42 14.31
N GLU A 352 -9.50 -1.22 14.93
CA GLU A 352 -9.61 -0.51 16.21
C GLU A 352 -8.72 -1.19 17.26
N LYS A 353 -8.82 -2.53 17.37
CA LYS A 353 -8.06 -3.32 18.33
C LYS A 353 -6.55 -3.22 18.10
N VAL A 354 -6.06 -3.46 16.87
CA VAL A 354 -4.62 -3.57 16.59
C VAL A 354 -3.90 -2.23 16.49
N SER A 355 -4.63 -1.14 16.36
CA SER A 355 -4.05 0.22 16.27
C SER A 355 -4.05 0.98 17.61
N ARG A 356 -4.45 0.37 18.72
CA ARG A 356 -4.49 1.04 20.04
C ARG A 356 -3.12 1.49 20.52
N ASP A 357 -2.08 0.74 20.16
CA ASP A 357 -0.69 0.98 20.55
C ASP A 357 0.10 1.83 19.53
N VAL A 358 -0.55 2.37 18.50
CA VAL A 358 0.13 2.93 17.32
C VAL A 358 1.16 4.01 17.69
N ASN A 359 0.87 4.90 18.64
CA ASN A 359 1.77 5.98 19.01
C ASN A 359 3.07 5.43 19.64
N GLN A 360 2.94 4.54 20.63
CA GLN A 360 4.08 3.91 21.27
C GLN A 360 4.89 3.07 20.30
N ARG A 361 4.20 2.28 19.49
CA ARG A 361 4.83 1.40 18.50
C ARG A 361 5.61 2.19 17.44
N VAL A 362 5.04 3.24 16.88
CA VAL A 362 5.74 4.08 15.89
C VAL A 362 6.97 4.75 16.50
N PHE A 363 6.86 5.25 17.73
CA PHE A 363 7.99 5.83 18.45
C PHE A 363 9.14 4.82 18.63
N GLU A 364 8.84 3.59 19.06
CA GLU A 364 9.85 2.55 19.24
C GLU A 364 10.42 2.06 17.89
N GLN A 365 9.60 1.94 16.85
CA GLN A 365 10.05 1.59 15.51
C GLN A 365 10.96 2.66 14.91
N ASN A 366 10.69 3.94 15.12
CA ASN A 366 11.57 5.05 14.70
C ASN A 366 12.98 4.88 15.28
N LYS A 367 13.07 4.56 16.58
CA LYS A 367 14.35 4.32 17.26
C LYS A 367 15.05 3.07 16.73
N ALA A 368 14.31 1.97 16.61
CA ALA A 368 14.85 0.72 16.15
C ALA A 368 15.42 0.80 14.72
N CYS A 369 14.70 1.49 13.82
CA CYS A 369 15.17 1.69 12.45
C CYS A 369 16.43 2.56 12.39
N LEU A 370 16.47 3.63 13.16
CA LEU A 370 17.64 4.50 13.23
C LEU A 370 18.88 3.78 13.80
N GLU A 371 18.69 2.92 14.78
CA GLU A 371 19.77 2.11 15.35
C GLU A 371 20.31 1.10 14.34
N LEU A 372 19.44 0.36 13.65
CA LEU A 372 19.87 -0.56 12.59
C LEU A 372 20.59 0.19 11.47
N LYS A 373 20.09 1.36 11.05
CA LYS A 373 20.74 2.23 10.05
C LYS A 373 22.19 2.55 10.46
N LYS A 374 22.40 3.03 11.70
CA LYS A 374 23.73 3.39 12.21
C LYS A 374 24.70 2.21 12.16
N ARG A 375 24.24 1.03 12.55
CA ARG A 375 25.06 -0.19 12.51
C ARG A 375 25.41 -0.59 11.07
N LEU A 376 24.46 -0.51 10.14
CA LEU A 376 24.68 -0.77 8.72
C LEU A 376 25.68 0.24 8.11
N GLU A 377 25.60 1.52 8.44
CA GLU A 377 26.51 2.57 7.91
C GLU A 377 27.98 2.32 8.21
N THR A 378 28.29 1.60 9.28
CA THR A 378 29.67 1.27 9.66
C THR A 378 30.21 0.00 9.01
N HIS A 379 29.36 -0.76 8.28
CA HIS A 379 29.75 -2.05 7.71
C HIS A 379 30.33 -1.88 6.30
N SER A 380 31.52 -2.46 6.04
CA SER A 380 32.26 -2.30 4.77
C SER A 380 31.54 -2.84 3.54
N GLU A 381 30.61 -3.79 3.70
CA GLU A 381 29.82 -4.36 2.61
C GLU A 381 28.66 -3.45 2.15
N ILE A 382 28.33 -2.42 2.89
CA ILE A 382 27.26 -1.48 2.53
C ILE A 382 27.81 -0.41 1.60
N LYS A 383 27.20 -0.26 0.43
CA LYS A 383 27.53 0.75 -0.57
C LYS A 383 26.78 2.06 -0.33
N ASN A 384 25.47 1.98 -0.21
CA ASN A 384 24.58 3.12 0.00
C ASN A 384 23.46 2.73 0.97
N ILE A 385 23.03 3.68 1.82
CA ILE A 385 21.82 3.56 2.64
C ILE A 385 20.89 4.72 2.32
N PHE A 386 19.61 4.37 2.11
CA PHE A 386 18.52 5.31 1.88
C PHE A 386 17.63 5.33 3.11
N HIS A 387 17.51 6.49 3.74
CA HIS A 387 16.74 6.70 4.96
C HIS A 387 16.29 8.16 5.05
N PRO A 388 15.09 8.47 5.56
CA PRO A 388 14.56 9.84 5.58
C PRO A 388 15.39 10.84 6.40
N GLU A 389 16.17 10.38 7.38
CA GLU A 389 17.07 11.24 8.19
C GLU A 389 18.04 12.06 7.30
N ASN A 390 18.48 11.46 6.19
CA ASN A 390 19.41 12.10 5.27
C ASN A 390 18.71 13.06 4.29
N CYS A 391 17.38 13.28 4.43
CA CYS A 391 16.60 14.11 3.54
C CYS A 391 16.16 15.43 4.22
N PRO A 392 16.77 16.60 3.88
CA PRO A 392 16.39 17.89 4.48
C PRO A 392 14.91 18.25 4.27
N ASN A 393 14.32 17.85 3.14
CA ASN A 393 12.91 18.08 2.87
C ASN A 393 12.02 17.30 3.84
N PHE A 394 12.36 16.06 4.19
CA PHE A 394 11.65 15.27 5.19
C PHE A 394 11.78 15.89 6.58
N ASN A 395 13.01 16.27 6.98
CA ASN A 395 13.28 16.90 8.27
C ASN A 395 12.41 18.15 8.50
N SER A 396 12.14 18.89 7.42
CA SER A 396 11.30 20.10 7.50
C SER A 396 9.80 19.83 7.74
N LEU A 397 9.37 18.57 7.68
CA LEU A 397 7.98 18.12 7.84
C LEU A 397 7.73 17.43 9.20
N LEU A 398 8.80 17.13 9.95
CA LEU A 398 8.68 16.42 11.23
C LEU A 398 7.71 17.14 12.17
N THR A 399 6.87 16.36 12.85
CA THR A 399 6.11 16.83 14.01
C THR A 399 7.04 16.95 15.23
N SER A 400 6.59 17.58 16.31
CA SER A 400 7.39 17.73 17.54
C SER A 400 7.89 16.41 18.12
N ASP A 401 7.09 15.35 17.98
CA ASP A 401 7.37 14.01 18.50
C ASP A 401 7.68 13.01 17.38
N GLY A 402 7.81 13.50 16.15
CA GLY A 402 8.02 12.70 14.96
C GLY A 402 9.43 12.13 14.84
N GLY A 403 9.53 11.03 14.12
CA GLY A 403 10.79 10.40 13.76
C GLY A 403 10.82 10.03 12.27
N TYR A 404 11.81 9.23 11.91
CA TYR A 404 12.11 8.96 10.50
C TYR A 404 11.42 7.72 9.93
N GLY A 405 10.50 7.11 10.69
CA GLY A 405 9.78 5.91 10.28
C GLY A 405 10.55 4.61 10.52
N CYS A 406 9.95 3.52 10.07
CA CYS A 406 10.47 2.17 10.25
C CYS A 406 11.11 1.57 8.99
N LEU A 407 11.26 2.37 7.93
CA LEU A 407 11.82 1.89 6.66
C LEU A 407 13.24 2.40 6.44
N LEU A 408 14.08 1.51 5.93
CA LEU A 408 15.33 1.83 5.28
C LEU A 408 15.52 0.94 4.03
N SER A 409 16.32 1.39 3.10
CA SER A 409 16.76 0.59 1.96
C SER A 409 18.28 0.72 1.80
N PHE A 410 18.92 -0.29 1.24
CA PHE A 410 20.37 -0.23 1.02
C PHE A 410 20.82 -1.03 -0.19
N GLU A 411 21.99 -0.67 -0.69
CA GLU A 411 22.76 -1.40 -1.69
C GLU A 411 24.00 -2.00 -1.06
N LEU A 412 24.39 -3.17 -1.56
CA LEU A 412 25.64 -3.85 -1.19
C LEU A 412 26.75 -3.57 -2.20
N ASN A 413 27.99 -3.49 -1.71
CA ASN A 413 29.17 -3.59 -2.54
C ASN A 413 29.18 -4.95 -3.25
N GLY A 414 29.39 -4.97 -4.59
CA GLY A 414 29.29 -6.20 -5.40
C GLY A 414 27.91 -6.47 -6.01
N GLY A 415 26.95 -5.55 -5.82
CA GLY A 415 25.67 -5.50 -6.57
C GLY A 415 24.80 -6.75 -6.41
N LEU A 416 24.18 -7.19 -7.52
CA LEU A 416 23.17 -8.25 -7.53
C LEU A 416 23.65 -9.58 -6.90
N ASN A 417 24.87 -10.00 -7.17
CA ASN A 417 25.37 -11.30 -6.67
C ASN A 417 25.45 -11.33 -5.14
N LYS A 418 25.92 -10.24 -4.52
CA LYS A 418 25.96 -10.14 -3.06
C LYS A 418 24.58 -9.91 -2.47
N ALA A 419 23.72 -9.13 -3.13
CA ALA A 419 22.34 -8.95 -2.70
C ALA A 419 21.57 -10.27 -2.61
N LYS A 420 21.74 -11.17 -3.59
CA LYS A 420 21.16 -12.53 -3.56
C LYS A 420 21.66 -13.32 -2.37
N LYS A 421 22.98 -13.43 -2.18
CA LYS A 421 23.58 -14.20 -1.08
C LYS A 421 23.16 -13.65 0.28
N PHE A 422 23.17 -12.32 0.44
CA PHE A 422 22.69 -11.65 1.64
C PHE A 422 21.23 -12.02 1.93
N TYR A 423 20.34 -11.82 0.94
CA TYR A 423 18.92 -12.09 1.11
C TYR A 423 18.67 -13.55 1.48
N ASP A 424 19.31 -14.49 0.79
CA ASP A 424 19.11 -15.92 1.03
C ASP A 424 19.56 -16.35 2.43
N SER A 425 20.66 -15.79 2.96
CA SER A 425 21.20 -16.13 4.27
C SER A 425 20.58 -15.39 5.46
N LEU A 426 19.89 -14.25 5.21
CA LEU A 426 19.34 -13.41 6.25
C LEU A 426 18.23 -14.11 7.06
N GLN A 427 18.32 -14.07 8.40
CA GLN A 427 17.43 -14.78 9.33
C GLN A 427 16.36 -13.87 9.93
N VAL A 428 15.59 -13.18 9.08
CA VAL A 428 14.41 -12.37 9.44
C VAL A 428 13.25 -12.74 8.55
N SER A 429 12.02 -12.35 8.89
CA SER A 429 10.87 -12.65 8.03
C SER A 429 11.02 -11.96 6.67
N LYS A 430 10.81 -12.72 5.58
CA LYS A 430 11.07 -12.30 4.20
C LYS A 430 9.80 -12.34 3.36
N GLY A 431 9.40 -11.20 2.87
CA GLY A 431 8.20 -11.07 2.04
C GLY A 431 7.79 -9.63 1.80
N PRO A 432 6.77 -9.41 0.95
CA PRO A 432 6.23 -8.09 0.66
C PRO A 432 5.53 -7.47 1.89
N SER A 433 5.20 -6.20 1.81
CA SER A 433 4.58 -5.35 2.83
C SER A 433 5.60 -4.58 3.68
N LEU A 434 5.12 -3.80 4.66
CA LEU A 434 5.92 -2.96 5.55
C LEU A 434 5.10 -2.49 6.77
N GLY A 435 5.77 -1.88 7.74
CA GLY A 435 5.14 -1.23 8.89
C GLY A 435 4.65 -2.19 9.96
N THR A 436 5.01 -3.46 9.88
CA THR A 436 4.62 -4.51 10.85
C THR A 436 5.40 -4.40 12.16
N LYS A 437 4.84 -4.97 13.25
CA LYS A 437 5.51 -5.08 14.55
C LYS A 437 6.80 -5.89 14.50
N PHE A 438 6.95 -6.74 13.51
CA PHE A 438 8.11 -7.58 13.24
C PHE A 438 8.80 -7.14 11.95
N THR A 439 10.09 -7.37 11.86
CA THR A 439 10.91 -7.00 10.70
C THR A 439 10.51 -7.79 9.46
N LEU A 440 10.34 -7.07 8.34
CA LEU A 440 10.13 -7.63 7.00
C LEU A 440 11.21 -7.13 6.04
N VAL A 441 11.80 -8.06 5.29
CA VAL A 441 12.80 -7.73 4.27
C VAL A 441 12.38 -8.27 2.91
N CYS A 442 12.63 -7.49 1.88
CA CYS A 442 12.40 -7.93 0.49
C CYS A 442 13.31 -7.20 -0.50
N PRO A 443 13.64 -7.82 -1.65
CA PRO A 443 14.20 -7.14 -2.83
C PRO A 443 13.06 -6.38 -3.52
N TYR A 444 12.81 -5.14 -3.05
CA TYR A 444 11.58 -4.41 -3.36
C TYR A 444 11.39 -4.18 -4.86
N VAL A 445 12.46 -3.80 -5.57
CA VAL A 445 12.35 -3.47 -7.00
C VAL A 445 11.99 -4.71 -7.81
N LEU A 446 12.57 -5.85 -7.45
CA LEU A 446 12.23 -7.15 -8.05
C LEU A 446 10.76 -7.52 -7.83
N LEU A 447 10.16 -7.20 -6.66
CA LEU A 447 8.75 -7.46 -6.34
C LEU A 447 7.78 -6.43 -6.94
N ALA A 448 8.19 -5.19 -7.11
CA ALA A 448 7.28 -4.12 -7.53
C ALA A 448 7.35 -3.82 -9.02
N HIS A 449 8.51 -4.06 -9.64
CA HIS A 449 8.86 -3.63 -11.00
C HIS A 449 9.52 -4.75 -11.82
N TYR A 450 9.14 -6.02 -11.59
CA TYR A 450 9.75 -7.19 -12.24
C TYR A 450 9.81 -7.07 -13.77
N ASP A 451 8.70 -6.69 -14.39
CA ASP A 451 8.59 -6.55 -15.85
C ASP A 451 9.15 -5.20 -16.38
N GLU A 452 9.67 -4.34 -15.50
CA GLU A 452 10.09 -2.97 -15.84
C GLU A 452 11.36 -2.53 -15.07
N LEU A 453 12.29 -3.49 -14.82
CA LEU A 453 13.55 -3.22 -14.06
C LEU A 453 14.39 -2.11 -14.69
N ASP A 454 14.60 -2.15 -16.01
CA ASP A 454 15.38 -1.14 -16.75
C ASP A 454 14.71 0.25 -16.63
N TRP A 455 13.37 0.29 -16.64
CA TRP A 455 12.64 1.52 -16.42
C TRP A 455 12.88 2.09 -15.02
N ALA A 456 12.82 1.24 -13.98
CA ALA A 456 13.13 1.67 -12.61
C ALA A 456 14.58 2.15 -12.48
N GLU A 457 15.54 1.46 -13.08
CA GLU A 457 16.94 1.86 -13.11
C GLU A 457 17.17 3.21 -13.82
N SER A 458 16.39 3.53 -14.85
CA SER A 458 16.44 4.86 -15.53
C SER A 458 16.05 6.02 -14.61
N PHE A 459 15.36 5.75 -13.49
CA PHE A 459 15.05 6.70 -12.41
C PHE A 459 16.03 6.60 -11.23
N GLY A 460 17.16 5.90 -11.40
CA GLY A 460 18.17 5.72 -10.35
C GLY A 460 17.76 4.78 -9.22
N ILE A 461 16.84 3.84 -9.48
CA ILE A 461 16.38 2.85 -8.51
C ILE A 461 17.06 1.50 -8.80
N PRO A 462 18.06 1.06 -8.02
CA PRO A 462 18.80 -0.17 -8.32
C PRO A 462 17.92 -1.42 -8.23
N SER A 463 17.95 -2.28 -9.25
CA SER A 463 17.15 -3.51 -9.32
C SER A 463 17.41 -4.49 -8.17
N HIS A 464 18.59 -4.43 -7.58
CA HIS A 464 19.04 -5.30 -6.48
C HIS A 464 18.93 -4.67 -5.09
N LEU A 465 18.19 -3.57 -4.96
CA LEU A 465 17.97 -2.85 -3.70
C LEU A 465 17.25 -3.73 -2.67
N ILE A 466 17.82 -3.80 -1.47
CA ILE A 466 17.19 -4.46 -0.31
C ILE A 466 16.41 -3.42 0.49
N ARG A 467 15.11 -3.64 0.69
CA ARG A 467 14.26 -2.82 1.56
C ARG A 467 13.98 -3.56 2.86
N VAL A 468 14.14 -2.85 3.98
CA VAL A 468 13.88 -3.34 5.34
C VAL A 468 12.79 -2.50 5.97
N SER A 469 11.75 -3.16 6.46
CA SER A 469 10.78 -2.59 7.39
C SER A 469 11.09 -3.11 8.78
N VAL A 470 11.67 -2.27 9.63
CA VAL A 470 12.16 -2.65 10.95
C VAL A 470 11.00 -2.79 11.94
N GLY A 471 11.00 -3.89 12.69
CA GLY A 471 10.03 -4.20 13.73
C GLY A 471 10.49 -3.79 15.13
N LEU A 472 10.03 -4.55 16.13
CA LEU A 472 10.29 -4.34 17.55
C LEU A 472 11.09 -5.51 18.17
N GLU A 473 11.85 -6.21 17.34
CA GLU A 473 12.80 -7.24 17.80
C GLU A 473 13.85 -6.63 18.71
N ASP A 474 14.46 -7.46 19.56
CA ASP A 474 15.68 -7.10 20.26
C ASP A 474 16.75 -6.65 19.26
N GLN A 475 17.31 -5.46 19.48
CA GLN A 475 18.19 -4.79 18.52
C GLN A 475 19.52 -5.53 18.31
N ASP A 476 20.02 -6.22 19.33
CA ASP A 476 21.27 -6.97 19.23
C ASP A 476 21.05 -8.30 18.51
N GLN A 477 19.90 -8.94 18.72
CA GLN A 477 19.51 -10.13 17.97
C GLN A 477 19.24 -9.81 16.50
N LEU A 478 18.54 -8.69 16.23
CA LEU A 478 18.31 -8.24 14.87
C LEU A 478 19.64 -7.94 14.16
N TRP A 479 20.52 -7.17 14.80
CA TRP A 479 21.83 -6.87 14.25
C TRP A 479 22.68 -8.13 14.02
N LYS A 480 22.65 -9.10 14.94
CA LYS A 480 23.33 -10.38 14.76
C LYS A 480 22.91 -11.05 13.45
N SER A 481 21.61 -11.12 13.18
CA SER A 481 21.11 -11.72 11.92
C SER A 481 21.62 -10.97 10.68
N PHE A 482 21.67 -9.64 10.72
CA PHE A 482 22.19 -8.83 9.61
C PHE A 482 23.71 -8.98 9.46
N SER A 483 24.48 -8.89 10.54
CA SER A 483 25.93 -9.00 10.48
C SER A 483 26.40 -10.38 10.06
N GLU A 484 25.75 -11.46 10.51
CA GLU A 484 26.04 -12.82 10.03
C GLU A 484 25.80 -12.93 8.51
N ALA A 485 24.65 -12.40 8.01
CA ALA A 485 24.36 -12.41 6.58
C ALA A 485 25.34 -11.56 5.75
N LEU A 486 25.79 -10.41 6.28
CA LEU A 486 26.80 -9.55 5.65
C LEU A 486 28.20 -10.14 5.63
N ASN A 487 28.53 -11.05 6.54
CA ASN A 487 29.85 -11.72 6.63
C ASN A 487 29.92 -13.05 5.86
N ASN A 488 28.82 -13.51 5.25
CA ASN A 488 28.73 -14.78 4.52
C ASN A 488 29.10 -14.68 3.02
N PHE A 489 29.96 -13.75 2.62
CA PHE A 489 30.30 -13.51 1.19
C PHE A 489 31.64 -14.10 0.81
#